data_df732a5cd470cd9e1b3d8e738a3149bd
#
_entry.id   df732a5cd470cd9e1b3d8e738a3149bd
#
_cell.length_a   1.000
_cell.length_b   1.000
_cell.length_c   1.000
_cell.angle_alpha   90.00
_cell.angle_beta   90.00
_cell.angle_gamma   90.00
#
_symmetry.space_group_name_H-M   'P 1'
#
loop_
_entity.id
_entity.type
_entity.pdbx_description
1 polymer ?
#
loop_
_entity_poly.entity_id
_entity_poly.type
_entity_poly.pdbx_seq_one_letter_code
_entity_poly.pdbx_strand_id
1 'polypeptide(L)'
;MTDCLYAEHLSSGYGNHTIVKDVDLVLPEHKISVIIGSNGCGKSTLLKTLCKLVLPSNGAVYLNNKDIHKYPSKALAKNLGLMPQSPIVPEGITVADLVARGRFPYRQPLKGMSKEDYQIVSEAMDMMGISDLADRCVDELSGGQRQRVWLALALAQDTDILLLD
;
A
#
# COMPACT_ATOMS: atom_id res chain seq x y z
N MET A 1 -17.26 -11.21 14.48
CA MET A 1 -16.04 -10.97 13.68
C MET A 1 -16.21 -9.58 13.12
N THR A 2 -15.36 -8.65 13.47
CA THR A 2 -15.39 -7.31 12.89
C THR A 2 -14.66 -7.38 11.56
N ASP A 3 -15.39 -7.15 10.47
CA ASP A 3 -14.81 -7.10 9.13
C ASP A 3 -13.92 -5.86 9.06
N CYS A 4 -12.60 -6.06 8.98
CA CYS A 4 -11.64 -4.97 9.04
C CYS A 4 -11.71 -4.08 7.79
N LEU A 5 -11.80 -4.68 6.59
CA LEU A 5 -11.96 -3.98 5.31
C LEU A 5 -13.02 -4.70 4.47
N TYR A 6 -14.05 -3.99 4.06
CA TYR A 6 -15.09 -4.55 3.20
C TYR A 6 -15.64 -3.51 2.21
N ALA A 7 -16.29 -3.99 1.18
CA ALA A 7 -16.95 -3.16 0.16
C ALA A 7 -18.36 -3.67 -0.08
N GLU A 8 -19.30 -2.74 -0.32
CA GLU A 8 -20.70 -3.02 -0.60
C GLU A 8 -21.11 -2.38 -1.91
N HIS A 9 -21.69 -3.18 -2.80
CA HIS A 9 -22.18 -2.78 -4.13
C HIS A 9 -21.18 -1.95 -4.92
N LEU A 10 -19.88 -2.29 -4.78
CA LEU A 10 -18.78 -1.48 -5.29
C LEU A 10 -18.71 -1.51 -6.81
N SER A 11 -18.82 -0.35 -7.43
CA SER A 11 -18.54 -0.15 -8.84
C SER A 11 -17.51 0.94 -9.02
N SER A 12 -16.50 0.72 -9.86
CA SER A 12 -15.44 1.70 -10.11
C SER A 12 -14.80 1.53 -11.49
N GLY A 13 -14.08 2.56 -11.93
CA GLY A 13 -13.41 2.56 -13.22
C GLY A 13 -12.75 3.90 -13.51
N TYR A 14 -12.50 4.20 -14.78
CA TYR A 14 -11.83 5.41 -15.23
C TYR A 14 -12.67 6.13 -16.28
N GLY A 15 -12.90 7.41 -16.07
CA GLY A 15 -13.79 8.20 -16.94
C GLY A 15 -15.19 7.57 -17.03
N ASN A 16 -15.64 7.28 -18.23
CA ASN A 16 -16.94 6.65 -18.48
C ASN A 16 -16.89 5.10 -18.54
N HIS A 17 -15.74 4.49 -18.29
CA HIS A 17 -15.57 3.04 -18.36
C HIS A 17 -15.60 2.41 -16.97
N THR A 18 -16.71 1.73 -16.65
CA THR A 18 -16.83 0.93 -15.43
C THR A 18 -16.10 -0.40 -15.62
N ILE A 19 -15.11 -0.68 -14.77
CA ILE A 19 -14.26 -1.87 -14.80
C ILE A 19 -14.70 -2.86 -13.74
N VAL A 20 -14.85 -2.40 -12.50
CA VAL A 20 -15.40 -3.17 -11.38
C VAL A 20 -16.90 -2.87 -11.31
N LYS A 21 -17.75 -3.92 -11.26
CA LYS A 21 -19.20 -3.77 -11.33
C LYS A 21 -19.86 -4.52 -10.20
N ASP A 22 -20.56 -3.83 -9.32
CA ASP A 22 -21.43 -4.35 -8.27
C ASP A 22 -20.77 -5.50 -7.46
N VAL A 23 -19.61 -5.21 -6.88
CA VAL A 23 -18.82 -6.20 -6.12
C VAL A 23 -19.04 -6.01 -4.63
N ASP A 24 -19.45 -7.07 -3.96
CA ASP A 24 -19.40 -7.20 -2.50
C ASP A 24 -18.17 -8.00 -2.12
N LEU A 25 -17.38 -7.47 -1.18
CA LEU A 25 -16.11 -8.07 -0.76
C LEU A 25 -15.91 -7.86 0.75
N VAL A 26 -15.47 -8.92 1.41
CA VAL A 26 -15.03 -8.87 2.81
C VAL A 26 -13.61 -9.42 2.89
N LEU A 27 -12.70 -8.66 3.47
CA LEU A 27 -11.34 -9.09 3.79
C LEU A 27 -11.27 -9.41 5.30
N PRO A 28 -11.19 -10.70 5.65
CA PRO A 28 -11.17 -11.10 7.06
C PRO A 28 -9.83 -10.75 7.72
N GLU A 29 -9.88 -10.38 8.99
CA GLU A 29 -8.69 -10.12 9.81
C GLU A 29 -7.78 -11.35 9.92
N HIS A 30 -6.47 -11.10 10.00
CA HIS A 30 -5.44 -12.14 10.21
C HIS A 30 -5.44 -13.25 9.15
N LYS A 31 -5.89 -12.94 7.93
CA LYS A 31 -5.93 -13.87 6.81
C LYS A 31 -5.20 -13.30 5.60
N ILE A 32 -4.71 -14.21 4.78
CA ILE A 32 -4.26 -13.89 3.43
C ILE A 32 -5.44 -14.13 2.50
N SER A 33 -5.87 -13.08 1.80
CA SER A 33 -6.90 -13.14 0.77
C SER A 33 -6.26 -12.99 -0.60
N VAL A 34 -6.61 -13.85 -1.55
CA VAL A 34 -6.05 -13.82 -2.91
C VAL A 34 -7.16 -13.52 -3.92
N ILE A 35 -6.95 -12.51 -4.76
CA ILE A 35 -7.85 -12.17 -5.86
C ILE A 35 -7.32 -12.82 -7.14
N ILE A 36 -8.09 -13.76 -7.69
CA ILE A 36 -7.72 -14.50 -8.90
C ILE A 36 -8.60 -14.04 -10.06
N GLY A 37 -8.01 -13.91 -11.24
CA GLY A 37 -8.73 -13.54 -12.46
C GLY A 37 -7.78 -13.31 -13.63
N SER A 38 -8.32 -13.27 -14.86
CA SER A 38 -7.56 -12.99 -16.08
C SER A 38 -6.93 -11.60 -16.07
N ASN A 39 -5.93 -11.39 -16.94
CA ASN A 39 -5.36 -10.05 -17.11
C ASN A 39 -6.43 -9.09 -17.64
N GLY A 40 -6.45 -7.87 -17.09
CA GLY A 40 -7.42 -6.84 -17.49
C GLY A 40 -8.82 -6.97 -16.85
N CYS A 41 -9.09 -7.99 -16.00
CA CYS A 41 -10.41 -8.15 -15.38
C CYS A 41 -10.71 -7.16 -14.24
N GLY A 42 -9.80 -6.24 -13.92
CA GLY A 42 -10.06 -5.17 -12.94
C GLY A 42 -9.43 -5.35 -11.56
N LYS A 43 -8.56 -6.37 -11.32
CA LYS A 43 -7.92 -6.59 -10.01
C LYS A 43 -7.22 -5.35 -9.46
N SER A 44 -6.35 -4.74 -10.27
CA SER A 44 -5.62 -3.52 -9.88
C SER A 44 -6.56 -2.33 -9.65
N THR A 45 -7.66 -2.23 -10.42
CA THR A 45 -8.67 -1.19 -10.21
C THR A 45 -9.38 -1.39 -8.89
N LEU A 46 -9.76 -2.63 -8.56
CA LEU A 46 -10.37 -2.98 -7.29
C LEU A 46 -9.43 -2.63 -6.13
N LEU A 47 -8.16 -3.08 -6.15
CA LEU A 47 -7.17 -2.77 -5.11
C LEU A 47 -6.97 -1.26 -4.93
N LYS A 48 -6.88 -0.50 -6.02
CA LYS A 48 -6.77 0.97 -5.97
C LYS A 48 -8.04 1.62 -5.40
N THR A 49 -9.22 1.07 -5.68
CA THR A 49 -10.49 1.58 -5.13
C THR A 49 -10.55 1.31 -3.62
N LEU A 50 -10.14 0.12 -3.17
CA LEU A 50 -10.04 -0.23 -1.75
C LEU A 50 -9.06 0.68 -0.99
N CYS A 51 -8.05 1.24 -1.67
CA CYS A 51 -7.09 2.19 -1.08
C CYS A 51 -7.44 3.67 -1.28
N LYS A 52 -8.67 4.00 -1.70
CA LYS A 52 -9.09 5.39 -1.95
C LYS A 52 -8.29 6.10 -3.07
N LEU A 53 -7.61 5.36 -3.95
CA LEU A 53 -6.88 5.90 -5.09
C LEU A 53 -7.76 6.07 -6.34
N VAL A 54 -8.83 5.28 -6.43
CA VAL A 54 -9.88 5.39 -7.44
C VAL A 54 -11.20 5.63 -6.72
N LEU A 55 -11.96 6.61 -7.17
CA LEU A 55 -13.29 6.89 -6.59
C LEU A 55 -14.29 5.85 -7.09
N PRO A 56 -15.13 5.28 -6.22
CA PRO A 56 -16.24 4.45 -6.66
C PRO A 56 -17.28 5.29 -7.40
N SER A 57 -17.86 4.72 -8.47
CA SER A 57 -19.01 5.29 -9.16
C SER A 57 -20.34 4.88 -8.50
N ASN A 58 -20.33 3.76 -7.75
CA ASN A 58 -21.43 3.30 -6.92
C ASN A 58 -20.88 2.47 -5.76
N GLY A 59 -21.69 2.32 -4.68
CA GLY A 59 -21.30 1.59 -3.49
C GLY A 59 -20.25 2.32 -2.64
N ALA A 60 -19.68 1.62 -1.67
CA ALA A 60 -18.69 2.19 -0.77
C ALA A 60 -17.71 1.15 -0.25
N VAL A 61 -16.58 1.61 0.25
CA VAL A 61 -15.56 0.80 0.93
C VAL A 61 -15.48 1.26 2.39
N TYR A 62 -15.45 0.30 3.28
CA TYR A 62 -15.43 0.54 4.73
C TYR A 62 -14.19 -0.07 5.36
N LEU A 63 -13.55 0.67 6.23
CA LEU A 63 -12.51 0.23 7.14
C LEU A 63 -13.02 0.40 8.57
N ASN A 64 -13.07 -0.69 9.35
CA ASN A 64 -13.60 -0.69 10.72
C ASN A 64 -14.99 -0.02 10.79
N ASN A 65 -15.91 -0.40 9.92
CA ASN A 65 -17.28 0.12 9.80
C ASN A 65 -17.39 1.63 9.51
N LYS A 66 -16.31 2.25 9.05
CA LYS A 66 -16.30 3.65 8.65
C LYS A 66 -15.88 3.76 7.19
N ASP A 67 -16.67 4.47 6.39
CA ASP A 67 -16.36 4.77 4.99
C ASP A 67 -14.95 5.35 4.84
N ILE A 68 -14.13 4.75 3.97
CA ILE A 68 -12.73 5.16 3.77
C ILE A 68 -12.61 6.61 3.28
N HIS A 69 -13.63 7.13 2.59
CA HIS A 69 -13.63 8.51 2.12
C HIS A 69 -13.76 9.53 3.24
N LYS A 70 -14.26 9.12 4.40
CA LYS A 70 -14.35 9.94 5.62
C LYS A 70 -13.05 9.97 6.45
N TYR A 71 -12.06 9.16 6.08
CA TYR A 71 -10.73 9.23 6.70
C TYR A 71 -9.89 10.33 6.08
N PRO A 72 -9.15 11.12 6.87
CA PRO A 72 -8.02 11.89 6.36
C PRO A 72 -7.01 10.94 5.70
N SER A 73 -6.46 11.30 4.53
CA SER A 73 -5.57 10.40 3.77
C SER A 73 -4.39 9.88 4.59
N LYS A 74 -3.82 10.73 5.45
CA LYS A 74 -2.72 10.37 6.35
C LYS A 74 -3.14 9.34 7.42
N ALA A 75 -4.36 9.44 7.94
CA ALA A 75 -4.90 8.49 8.91
C ALA A 75 -5.21 7.15 8.23
N LEU A 76 -5.75 7.16 7.00
CA LEU A 76 -5.99 5.95 6.23
C LEU A 76 -4.67 5.23 5.93
N ALA A 77 -3.64 5.95 5.50
CA ALA A 77 -2.33 5.39 5.15
C ALA A 77 -1.56 4.76 6.32
N LYS A 78 -1.99 4.96 7.56
CA LYS A 78 -1.46 4.25 8.74
C LYS A 78 -2.10 2.87 8.95
N ASN A 79 -3.27 2.63 8.36
CA ASN A 79 -4.00 1.38 8.53
C ASN A 79 -3.97 0.53 7.25
N LEU A 80 -3.81 1.16 6.10
CA LEU A 80 -3.96 0.51 4.80
C LEU A 80 -2.83 0.92 3.87
N GLY A 81 -1.99 -0.04 3.48
CA GLY A 81 -0.91 0.11 2.52
C GLY A 81 -1.25 -0.53 1.18
N LEU A 82 -0.71 0.03 0.11
CA LEU A 82 -0.75 -0.55 -1.23
C LEU A 82 0.65 -0.58 -1.83
N MET A 83 1.08 -1.77 -2.23
CA MET A 83 2.26 -1.94 -3.07
C MET A 83 1.80 -2.15 -4.51
N PRO A 84 2.07 -1.21 -5.42
CA PRO A 84 1.67 -1.32 -6.83
C PRO A 84 2.58 -2.29 -7.59
N GLN A 85 2.05 -2.87 -8.69
CA GLN A 85 2.78 -3.81 -9.55
C GLN A 85 4.07 -3.21 -10.15
N SER A 86 4.05 -1.95 -10.53
CA SER A 86 5.17 -1.24 -11.15
C SER A 86 5.37 0.14 -10.51
N PRO A 87 6.00 0.19 -9.33
CA PRO A 87 6.22 1.44 -8.65
C PRO A 87 7.29 2.29 -9.36
N ILE A 88 7.06 3.61 -9.40
CA ILE A 88 8.01 4.57 -9.96
C ILE A 88 9.09 4.88 -8.92
N VAL A 89 10.34 4.69 -9.31
CA VAL A 89 11.52 5.03 -8.49
C VAL A 89 11.97 6.44 -8.86
N PRO A 90 12.13 7.37 -7.90
CA PRO A 90 12.82 8.62 -8.15
C PRO A 90 14.29 8.36 -8.50
N GLU A 91 14.80 9.04 -9.51
CA GLU A 91 16.19 8.93 -9.94
C GLU A 91 17.16 9.27 -8.81
N GLY A 92 18.22 8.47 -8.66
CA GLY A 92 19.28 8.67 -7.68
C GLY A 92 18.90 8.46 -6.21
N ILE A 93 17.72 7.92 -5.91
CA ILE A 93 17.33 7.64 -4.52
C ILE A 93 18.07 6.41 -3.96
N THR A 94 18.57 6.51 -2.73
CA THR A 94 19.16 5.36 -2.03
C THR A 94 18.10 4.37 -1.54
N VAL A 95 18.51 3.13 -1.28
CA VAL A 95 17.64 2.10 -0.67
C VAL A 95 17.08 2.58 0.66
N ALA A 96 17.93 3.08 1.55
CA ALA A 96 17.50 3.57 2.86
C ALA A 96 16.48 4.72 2.75
N ASP A 97 16.72 5.68 1.86
CA ASP A 97 15.80 6.80 1.65
C ASP A 97 14.46 6.35 1.05
N LEU A 98 14.48 5.37 0.15
CA LEU A 98 13.24 4.83 -0.41
C LEU A 98 12.44 4.09 0.65
N VAL A 99 13.05 3.21 1.44
CA VAL A 99 12.37 2.48 2.53
C VAL A 99 11.83 3.46 3.59
N ALA A 100 12.60 4.50 3.91
CA ALA A 100 12.19 5.56 4.84
C ALA A 100 10.93 6.32 4.41
N ARG A 101 10.56 6.29 3.11
CA ARG A 101 9.29 6.86 2.64
C ARG A 101 8.07 6.10 3.16
N GLY A 102 8.21 4.83 3.56
CA GLY A 102 7.16 4.10 4.27
C GLY A 102 6.70 4.79 5.55
N ARG A 103 7.59 5.55 6.21
CA ARG A 103 7.26 6.31 7.43
C ARG A 103 6.57 7.66 7.17
N PHE A 104 6.33 8.04 5.90
CA PHE A 104 5.69 9.31 5.56
C PHE A 104 4.35 9.58 6.28
N PRO A 105 3.45 8.60 6.49
CA PRO A 105 2.21 8.81 7.23
C PRO A 105 2.40 9.20 8.69
N TYR A 106 3.55 8.91 9.28
CA TYR A 106 3.87 9.19 10.70
C TYR A 106 4.58 10.51 10.90
N ARG A 107 5.22 11.06 9.84
CA ARG A 107 5.98 12.30 9.94
C ARG A 107 5.11 13.49 10.36
N GLN A 108 5.66 14.32 11.24
CA GLN A 108 5.10 15.61 11.60
C GLN A 108 5.64 16.70 10.67
N PRO A 109 4.84 17.74 10.33
CA PRO A 109 5.34 18.90 9.59
C PRO A 109 6.58 19.50 10.28
N LEU A 110 7.61 19.83 9.48
CA LEU A 110 8.86 20.46 9.93
C LEU A 110 9.72 19.62 10.90
N LYS A 111 9.36 18.38 11.19
CA LYS A 111 10.18 17.46 11.98
C LYS A 111 10.78 16.39 11.08
N GLY A 112 12.04 16.04 11.34
CA GLY A 112 12.67 14.86 10.74
C GLY A 112 12.03 13.55 11.19
N MET A 113 12.63 12.44 10.79
CA MET A 113 12.27 11.11 11.30
C MET A 113 12.63 11.00 12.78
N SER A 114 11.77 10.33 13.54
CA SER A 114 12.06 9.97 14.94
C SER A 114 13.09 8.82 15.01
N LYS A 115 13.65 8.59 16.19
CA LYS A 115 14.53 7.42 16.42
C LYS A 115 13.77 6.11 16.18
N GLU A 116 12.51 6.06 16.54
CA GLU A 116 11.62 4.92 16.30
C GLU A 116 11.41 4.66 14.79
N ASP A 117 11.20 5.73 14.00
CA ASP A 117 11.09 5.58 12.55
C ASP A 117 12.35 5.02 11.93
N TYR A 118 13.54 5.45 12.37
CA TYR A 118 14.82 4.89 11.90
C TYR A 118 14.97 3.42 12.28
N GLN A 119 14.55 3.03 13.48
CA GLN A 119 14.58 1.65 13.91
C GLN A 119 13.67 0.77 13.06
N ILE A 120 12.42 1.19 12.82
CA ILE A 120 11.47 0.46 11.97
C ILE A 120 12.00 0.30 10.53
N VAL A 121 12.62 1.33 9.98
CA VAL A 121 13.24 1.27 8.65
C VAL A 121 14.38 0.25 8.63
N SER A 122 15.26 0.26 9.65
CA SER A 122 16.36 -0.70 9.77
C SER A 122 15.83 -2.13 9.88
N GLU A 123 14.86 -2.38 10.76
CA GLU A 123 14.24 -3.69 10.93
C GLU A 123 13.58 -4.20 9.65
N ALA A 124 12.89 -3.33 8.91
CA ALA A 124 12.31 -3.70 7.62
C ALA A 124 13.36 -4.09 6.58
N MET A 125 14.49 -3.40 6.55
CA MET A 125 15.61 -3.72 5.66
C MET A 125 16.30 -5.03 6.06
N ASP A 126 16.49 -5.27 7.35
CA ASP A 126 17.05 -6.51 7.89
C ASP A 126 16.17 -7.72 7.56
N MET A 127 14.84 -7.60 7.76
CA MET A 127 13.86 -8.64 7.42
C MET A 127 13.89 -9.01 5.93
N MET A 128 14.19 -8.06 5.05
CA MET A 128 14.29 -8.29 3.61
C MET A 128 15.71 -8.67 3.17
N GLY A 129 16.70 -8.69 4.07
CA GLY A 129 18.09 -9.00 3.78
C GLY A 129 18.71 -8.04 2.76
N ILE A 130 18.51 -6.74 2.97
CA ILE A 130 19.01 -5.66 2.10
C ILE A 130 19.75 -4.55 2.85
N SER A 131 20.10 -4.76 4.11
CA SER A 131 20.78 -3.75 4.94
C SER A 131 22.16 -3.38 4.40
N ASP A 132 22.83 -4.32 3.76
CA ASP A 132 24.12 -4.12 3.07
C ASP A 132 24.00 -3.24 1.81
N LEU A 133 22.79 -3.00 1.34
CA LEU A 133 22.49 -2.19 0.16
C LEU A 133 21.99 -0.78 0.51
N ALA A 134 21.96 -0.39 1.79
CA ALA A 134 21.32 0.83 2.29
C ALA A 134 21.71 2.09 1.52
N ASP A 135 23.01 2.25 1.25
CA ASP A 135 23.59 3.44 0.60
C ASP A 135 23.63 3.34 -0.94
N ARG A 136 23.22 2.21 -1.53
CA ARG A 136 23.18 2.05 -2.98
C ARG A 136 21.99 2.75 -3.59
N CYS A 137 22.15 3.26 -4.81
CA CYS A 137 21.04 3.77 -5.61
C CYS A 137 20.13 2.61 -6.03
N VAL A 138 18.83 2.81 -5.95
CA VAL A 138 17.84 1.77 -6.31
C VAL A 138 17.92 1.40 -7.79
N ASP A 139 18.36 2.32 -8.64
CA ASP A 139 18.54 2.08 -10.08
C ASP A 139 19.66 1.09 -10.40
N GLU A 140 20.63 0.94 -9.50
CA GLU A 140 21.77 0.01 -9.66
C GLU A 140 21.43 -1.44 -9.24
N LEU A 141 20.24 -1.66 -8.66
CA LEU A 141 19.84 -2.94 -8.12
C LEU A 141 19.31 -3.90 -9.19
N SER A 142 19.57 -5.20 -8.99
CA SER A 142 18.88 -6.24 -9.74
C SER A 142 17.36 -6.21 -9.51
N GLY A 143 16.56 -6.80 -10.40
CA GLY A 143 15.11 -6.87 -10.27
C GLY A 143 14.66 -7.48 -8.94
N GLY A 144 15.30 -8.58 -8.51
CA GLY A 144 14.99 -9.23 -7.23
C GLY A 144 15.38 -8.40 -6.01
N GLN A 145 16.51 -7.69 -6.05
CA GLN A 145 16.88 -6.75 -4.99
C GLN A 145 15.89 -5.58 -4.91
N ARG A 146 15.53 -5.02 -6.07
CA ARG A 146 14.54 -3.94 -6.15
C ARG A 146 13.18 -4.36 -5.59
N GLN A 147 12.73 -5.58 -5.88
CA GLN A 147 11.48 -6.10 -5.32
C GLN A 147 11.54 -6.19 -3.79
N ARG A 148 12.67 -6.64 -3.21
CA ARG A 148 12.86 -6.68 -1.75
C ARG A 148 12.86 -5.28 -1.12
N VAL A 149 13.41 -4.27 -1.80
CA VAL A 149 13.35 -2.87 -1.35
C VAL A 149 11.89 -2.37 -1.28
N TRP A 150 11.06 -2.70 -2.25
CA TRP A 150 9.65 -2.33 -2.22
C TRP A 150 8.87 -3.04 -1.12
N LEU A 151 9.19 -4.31 -0.86
CA LEU A 151 8.62 -5.03 0.28
C LEU A 151 9.06 -4.42 1.61
N ALA A 152 10.34 -4.04 1.74
CA ALA A 152 10.83 -3.34 2.92
C ALA A 152 10.12 -1.99 3.14
N LEU A 153 9.87 -1.22 2.07
CA LEU A 153 9.08 0.02 2.16
C LEU A 153 7.66 -0.26 2.66
N ALA A 154 7.01 -1.29 2.13
CA ALA A 154 5.66 -1.67 2.54
C ALA A 154 5.63 -2.11 4.02
N LEU A 155 6.63 -2.88 4.47
CA LEU A 155 6.77 -3.25 5.89
C LEU A 155 7.07 -2.05 6.78
N ALA A 156 7.94 -1.13 6.33
CA ALA A 156 8.24 0.09 7.08
C ALA A 156 7.03 1.03 7.22
N GLN A 157 6.02 0.91 6.35
CA GLN A 157 4.77 1.64 6.51
C GLN A 157 3.97 1.17 7.74
N ASP A 158 4.18 -0.08 8.20
CA ASP A 158 3.63 -0.62 9.45
C ASP A 158 2.10 -0.45 9.51
N THR A 159 1.42 -1.06 8.53
CA THR A 159 -0.04 -0.98 8.38
C THR A 159 -0.71 -2.29 8.78
N ASP A 160 -1.93 -2.21 9.34
CA ASP A 160 -2.73 -3.39 9.71
C ASP A 160 -3.12 -4.22 8.47
N ILE A 161 -3.30 -3.57 7.33
CA ILE A 161 -3.68 -4.20 6.07
C ILE A 161 -2.69 -3.80 4.98
N LEU A 162 -2.15 -4.79 4.27
CA LEU A 162 -1.31 -4.58 3.11
C LEU A 162 -1.93 -5.21 1.86
N LEU A 163 -2.20 -4.39 0.85
CA LEU A 163 -2.65 -4.83 -0.47
C LEU A 163 -1.46 -4.90 -1.41
N LEU A 164 -1.32 -6.01 -2.13
CA LEU A 164 -0.26 -6.26 -3.10
C LEU A 164 -0.89 -6.43 -4.50
N ASP A 165 -0.50 -5.57 -5.45
CA ASP A 165 -0.97 -5.61 -6.85
C ASP A 165 0.04 -6.28 -7.77
#